data_ec8a3148845f8bb0982d3d345b34d171
#
_entry.id   ec8a3148845f8bb0982d3d345b34d171
#
_cell.length_a   1.000
_cell.length_b   1.000
_cell.length_c   1.000
_cell.angle_alpha   90.00
_cell.angle_beta   90.00
_cell.angle_gamma   90.00
#
_symmetry.space_group_name_H-M   'P 1'
#
loop_
_entity.id
_entity.type
_entity.pdbx_description
1 polymer ?
#
loop_
_entity_poly.entity_id
_entity_poly.type
_entity_poly.pdbx_seq_one_letter_code
_entity_poly.pdbx_strand_id
1 'polypeptide(L)'
;MKGRDQKIFLEALDELEKEKGILKEELLETIETALLAAYKKNYGEKDNVKVTINRNSGDVKVYSQRLIVENVENPEEEISLQDAISVKKRAKLGDILDLEINAESFKRNAIQNAKQIVVQKVRECEKRNIFNKFKEIENSIVSANVRKTDEKGNLYVDINGLEAIVPAKELSPVDVFRQGDRIKIYIGAVEESTKFTKTFVSRKSEELLRGLLELEVPEIYEEIIEIRNIAREAGSRSKVAVYSNDENLDVKGACIGRNGMRIKNIIDELCGEKIDIVLWNEDITEFVKNALNPAEVLSVEIIEEGEENMKVARVLVAENQLSLAIGKKGQNSRLAARLCGVKIDIHTEPSEVEENREFEEKSAFGDSLDEIESIEKSDNLQDDYEVEESAFAVLNEDGE
;
A
#
# COMPACT_ATOMS: atom_id res chain seq x y z
N MET A 1 13.07 -39.97 30.37
CA MET A 1 11.72 -39.42 30.40
C MET A 1 10.80 -40.43 29.74
N LYS A 2 9.80 -40.82 30.49
CA LYS A 2 9.04 -42.03 30.23
C LYS A 2 7.98 -41.77 29.15
N GLY A 3 7.74 -42.73 28.35
CA GLY A 3 6.90 -42.79 27.13
C GLY A 3 5.60 -41.99 27.04
N ARG A 4 5.21 -41.31 28.13
CA ARG A 4 4.02 -40.46 28.18
C ARG A 4 4.26 -39.10 27.47
N ASP A 5 5.41 -38.47 27.71
CA ASP A 5 5.71 -37.18 27.10
C ASP A 5 6.01 -37.29 25.59
N GLN A 6 6.62 -38.42 25.19
CA GLN A 6 6.89 -38.75 23.80
C GLN A 6 5.58 -39.00 23.01
N LYS A 7 4.65 -39.70 23.63
CA LYS A 7 3.33 -39.99 23.04
C LYS A 7 2.52 -38.69 22.87
N ILE A 8 2.49 -37.84 23.88
CA ILE A 8 1.84 -36.50 23.82
C ILE A 8 2.48 -35.63 22.71
N PHE A 9 3.79 -35.72 22.56
CA PHE A 9 4.49 -34.97 21.50
C PHE A 9 4.06 -35.43 20.10
N LEU A 10 3.98 -36.76 19.86
CA LEU A 10 3.52 -37.27 18.56
C LEU A 10 2.05 -36.98 18.30
N GLU A 11 1.19 -37.10 19.31
CA GLU A 11 -0.24 -36.75 19.23
C GLU A 11 -0.41 -35.26 18.88
N ALA A 12 0.39 -34.36 19.48
CA ALA A 12 0.38 -32.94 19.13
C ALA A 12 0.82 -32.67 17.68
N LEU A 13 1.79 -33.43 17.16
CA LEU A 13 2.18 -33.30 15.74
C LEU A 13 1.07 -33.80 14.79
N ASP A 14 0.38 -34.89 15.15
CA ASP A 14 -0.76 -35.40 14.38
C ASP A 14 -1.96 -34.42 14.39
N GLU A 15 -2.17 -33.72 15.49
CA GLU A 15 -3.19 -32.68 15.61
C GLU A 15 -2.85 -31.45 14.75
N LEU A 16 -1.58 -31.01 14.77
CA LEU A 16 -1.09 -29.91 13.92
C LEU A 16 -1.20 -30.23 12.42
N GLU A 17 -0.98 -31.46 12.03
CA GLU A 17 -1.17 -31.91 10.65
C GLU A 17 -2.65 -31.79 10.23
N LYS A 18 -3.58 -32.22 11.09
CA LYS A 18 -5.03 -32.17 10.84
C LYS A 18 -5.59 -30.74 10.85
N GLU A 19 -5.19 -29.92 11.83
CA GLU A 19 -5.76 -28.60 12.04
C GLU A 19 -5.10 -27.51 11.19
N LYS A 20 -3.79 -27.63 10.97
CA LYS A 20 -2.98 -26.58 10.32
C LYS A 20 -2.43 -26.98 8.94
N GLY A 21 -2.62 -28.23 8.54
CA GLY A 21 -2.14 -28.73 7.25
C GLY A 21 -0.61 -28.81 7.11
N ILE A 22 0.12 -28.84 8.24
CA ILE A 22 1.57 -28.93 8.26
C ILE A 22 1.96 -30.41 8.33
N LEU A 23 2.65 -30.91 7.31
CA LEU A 23 3.05 -32.31 7.26
C LEU A 23 3.90 -32.69 8.50
N LYS A 24 3.50 -33.73 9.20
CA LYS A 24 4.23 -34.27 10.37
C LYS A 24 5.69 -34.57 10.05
N GLU A 25 5.96 -35.11 8.85
CA GLU A 25 7.32 -35.44 8.42
C GLU A 25 8.20 -34.17 8.28
N GLU A 26 7.68 -33.08 7.72
CA GLU A 26 8.40 -31.80 7.60
C GLU A 26 8.74 -31.21 8.98
N LEU A 27 7.82 -31.35 9.94
CA LEU A 27 8.08 -30.94 11.33
C LEU A 27 9.18 -31.76 11.97
N LEU A 28 9.16 -33.10 11.82
CA LEU A 28 10.16 -34.00 12.35
C LEU A 28 11.56 -33.73 11.78
N GLU A 29 11.69 -33.54 10.47
CA GLU A 29 12.94 -33.18 9.79
C GLU A 29 13.49 -31.83 10.29
N THR A 30 12.61 -30.85 10.45
CA THR A 30 13.00 -29.53 10.98
C THR A 30 13.54 -29.64 12.40
N ILE A 31 12.89 -30.46 13.25
CA ILE A 31 13.32 -30.72 14.61
C ILE A 31 14.65 -31.46 14.64
N GLU A 32 14.81 -32.50 13.81
CA GLU A 32 16.08 -33.25 13.69
C GLU A 32 17.25 -32.35 13.33
N THR A 33 17.06 -31.48 12.34
CA THR A 33 18.06 -30.48 11.90
C THR A 33 18.43 -29.51 13.02
N ALA A 34 17.44 -28.98 13.74
CA ALA A 34 17.68 -28.03 14.81
C ALA A 34 18.30 -28.69 16.05
N LEU A 35 17.93 -29.95 16.35
CA LEU A 35 18.57 -30.74 17.41
C LEU A 35 20.02 -31.07 17.07
N LEU A 36 20.34 -31.35 15.80
CA LEU A 36 21.71 -31.51 15.33
C LEU A 36 22.53 -30.25 15.55
N ALA A 37 21.98 -29.08 15.17
CA ALA A 37 22.65 -27.79 15.41
C ALA A 37 22.90 -27.52 16.90
N ALA A 38 21.89 -27.83 17.74
CA ALA A 38 22.03 -27.71 19.20
C ALA A 38 23.07 -28.68 19.78
N TYR A 39 23.16 -29.89 19.24
CA TYR A 39 24.18 -30.86 19.62
C TYR A 39 25.59 -30.35 19.28
N LYS A 40 25.80 -29.90 18.03
CA LYS A 40 27.07 -29.34 17.57
C LYS A 40 27.53 -28.17 18.45
N LYS A 41 26.61 -27.26 18.81
CA LYS A 41 26.89 -26.12 19.68
C LYS A 41 27.35 -26.51 21.09
N ASN A 42 26.78 -27.59 21.65
CA ASN A 42 27.04 -27.99 23.04
C ASN A 42 28.22 -28.96 23.21
N TYR A 43 28.51 -29.75 22.17
CA TYR A 43 29.49 -30.84 22.24
C TYR A 43 30.63 -30.72 21.21
N GLY A 44 30.70 -29.59 20.49
CA GLY A 44 31.70 -29.30 19.46
C GLY A 44 31.19 -29.58 18.05
N GLU A 45 31.80 -28.92 17.07
CA GLU A 45 31.48 -29.07 15.65
C GLU A 45 32.05 -30.39 15.11
N LYS A 46 31.39 -31.49 15.42
CA LYS A 46 31.67 -32.78 14.81
C LYS A 46 30.72 -33.00 13.63
N ASP A 47 31.25 -33.07 12.44
CA ASP A 47 30.47 -33.22 11.20
C ASP A 47 29.86 -34.64 11.04
N ASN A 48 30.39 -35.59 11.80
CA ASN A 48 30.00 -37.00 11.77
C ASN A 48 28.85 -37.37 12.73
N VAL A 49 27.98 -36.42 13.10
CA VAL A 49 26.85 -36.67 14.01
C VAL A 49 25.52 -36.57 13.28
N LYS A 50 24.64 -37.51 13.55
CA LYS A 50 23.26 -37.55 13.05
C LYS A 50 22.28 -37.65 14.23
N VAL A 51 21.25 -36.82 14.22
CA VAL A 51 20.15 -36.88 15.17
C VAL A 51 18.90 -37.36 14.43
N THR A 52 18.23 -38.35 14.98
CA THR A 52 16.98 -38.87 14.42
C THR A 52 15.91 -38.99 15.47
N ILE A 53 14.66 -38.77 15.07
CA ILE A 53 13.48 -38.98 15.91
C ILE A 53 12.72 -40.20 15.38
N ASN A 54 12.49 -41.17 16.25
CA ASN A 54 11.69 -42.31 15.87
C ASN A 54 10.24 -41.89 15.58
N ARG A 55 9.76 -42.12 14.37
CA ARG A 55 8.44 -41.69 13.89
C ARG A 55 7.27 -42.27 14.71
N ASN A 56 7.48 -43.46 15.32
CA ASN A 56 6.43 -44.18 16.05
C ASN A 56 6.49 -43.94 17.57
N SER A 57 7.69 -43.79 18.11
CA SER A 57 7.86 -43.63 19.56
C SER A 57 8.17 -42.22 20.03
N GLY A 58 8.54 -41.31 19.11
CA GLY A 58 9.02 -39.97 19.42
C GLY A 58 10.36 -39.96 20.14
N ASP A 59 11.09 -41.09 20.18
CA ASP A 59 12.37 -41.19 20.86
C ASP A 59 13.49 -40.53 20.06
N VAL A 60 14.27 -39.66 20.70
CA VAL A 60 15.39 -38.96 20.08
C VAL A 60 16.65 -39.81 20.21
N LYS A 61 17.26 -40.15 19.10
CA LYS A 61 18.52 -40.89 19.04
C LYS A 61 19.59 -40.07 18.39
N VAL A 62 20.80 -40.15 18.96
CA VAL A 62 21.99 -39.48 18.42
C VAL A 62 22.95 -40.54 17.98
N TYR A 63 23.46 -40.42 16.77
CA TYR A 63 24.40 -41.36 16.18
C TYR A 63 25.70 -40.64 15.81
N SER A 64 26.86 -41.31 16.08
CA SER A 64 28.14 -40.98 15.43
C SER A 64 28.23 -41.76 14.13
N GLN A 65 28.38 -41.08 13.05
CA GLN A 65 28.60 -41.67 11.74
C GLN A 65 30.11 -41.94 11.55
N ARG A 66 30.50 -43.20 11.40
CA ARG A 66 31.91 -43.56 11.18
C ARG A 66 32.06 -44.27 9.87
N LEU A 67 33.12 -43.88 9.15
CA LEU A 67 33.50 -44.53 7.91
C LEU A 67 34.18 -45.87 8.22
N ILE A 68 33.79 -46.95 7.54
CA ILE A 68 34.41 -48.25 7.73
C ILE A 68 35.67 -48.34 6.85
N VAL A 69 36.82 -48.42 7.51
CA VAL A 69 38.15 -48.47 6.87
C VAL A 69 38.88 -49.73 7.28
N GLU A 70 39.94 -50.07 6.53
CA GLU A 70 40.80 -51.21 6.83
C GLU A 70 41.75 -50.88 7.99
N ASN A 71 42.35 -49.67 7.94
CA ASN A 71 43.22 -49.16 9.00
C ASN A 71 42.64 -47.81 9.52
N VAL A 72 42.41 -47.73 10.80
CA VAL A 72 41.80 -46.55 11.46
C VAL A 72 42.90 -45.52 11.70
N GLU A 73 42.78 -44.33 11.05
CA GLU A 73 43.67 -43.20 11.27
C GLU A 73 43.04 -42.25 12.31
N ASN A 74 41.72 -42.01 12.21
CA ASN A 74 41.01 -41.16 13.14
C ASN A 74 39.86 -41.95 13.83
N PRO A 75 40.07 -42.38 15.10
CA PRO A 75 39.08 -43.19 15.83
C PRO A 75 37.73 -42.45 16.07
N GLU A 76 37.64 -41.15 15.90
CA GLU A 76 36.38 -40.41 16.04
C GLU A 76 35.52 -40.49 14.77
N GLU A 77 36.13 -40.57 13.59
CA GLU A 77 35.47 -40.56 12.28
C GLU A 77 35.46 -41.92 11.58
N GLU A 78 36.35 -42.84 11.99
CA GLU A 78 36.58 -44.11 11.35
C GLU A 78 36.37 -45.27 12.32
N ILE A 79 36.07 -46.41 11.77
CA ILE A 79 35.93 -47.71 12.48
C ILE A 79 36.49 -48.84 11.66
N SER A 80 37.17 -49.78 12.32
CA SER A 80 37.70 -50.95 11.63
C SER A 80 36.57 -51.85 11.11
N LEU A 81 36.85 -52.56 9.99
CA LEU A 81 35.89 -53.51 9.44
C LEU A 81 35.51 -54.62 10.43
N GLN A 82 36.44 -55.05 11.28
CA GLN A 82 36.22 -56.08 12.29
C GLN A 82 35.23 -55.59 13.35
N ASP A 83 35.38 -54.36 13.87
CA ASP A 83 34.47 -53.77 14.82
C ASP A 83 33.13 -53.46 14.21
N ALA A 84 33.13 -52.99 12.98
CA ALA A 84 31.88 -52.71 12.23
C ALA A 84 31.03 -53.97 12.02
N ILE A 85 31.64 -55.11 11.71
CA ILE A 85 30.92 -56.41 11.55
C ILE A 85 30.32 -56.87 12.91
N SER A 86 30.93 -56.55 14.03
CA SER A 86 30.39 -56.88 15.35
C SER A 86 29.06 -56.16 15.64
N VAL A 87 28.87 -54.96 15.08
CA VAL A 87 27.65 -54.16 15.20
C VAL A 87 26.66 -54.43 14.07
N LYS A 88 27.13 -54.56 12.84
CA LYS A 88 26.30 -54.79 11.64
C LYS A 88 26.91 -55.91 10.80
N LYS A 89 26.31 -57.12 10.84
CA LYS A 89 26.79 -58.34 10.20
C LYS A 89 27.09 -58.24 8.68
N ARG A 90 26.57 -57.23 7.99
CA ARG A 90 26.75 -57.02 6.53
C ARG A 90 27.50 -55.70 6.22
N ALA A 91 28.36 -55.25 7.10
CA ALA A 91 29.17 -54.06 6.92
C ALA A 91 30.24 -54.29 5.83
N LYS A 92 30.49 -53.29 4.98
CA LYS A 92 31.51 -53.34 3.91
C LYS A 92 32.46 -52.14 4.09
N LEU A 93 33.65 -52.30 3.57
CA LEU A 93 34.62 -51.18 3.49
C LEU A 93 34.02 -50.03 2.65
N GLY A 94 34.16 -48.82 3.18
CA GLY A 94 33.63 -47.61 2.55
C GLY A 94 32.16 -47.30 2.94
N ASP A 95 31.47 -48.20 3.67
CA ASP A 95 30.14 -47.88 4.21
C ASP A 95 30.23 -46.94 5.42
N ILE A 96 29.17 -46.14 5.66
CA ILE A 96 29.02 -45.36 6.88
C ILE A 96 28.21 -46.15 7.89
N LEU A 97 28.77 -46.29 9.11
CA LEU A 97 28.12 -46.99 10.21
C LEU A 97 27.59 -45.97 11.26
N ASP A 98 26.30 -46.01 11.52
CA ASP A 98 25.65 -45.20 12.55
C ASP A 98 25.80 -45.90 13.92
N LEU A 99 26.59 -45.34 14.81
CA LEU A 99 26.80 -45.83 16.19
C LEU A 99 26.02 -44.97 17.17
N GLU A 100 25.07 -45.58 17.91
CA GLU A 100 24.26 -44.82 18.90
C GLU A 100 25.14 -44.35 20.05
N ILE A 101 25.11 -43.03 20.29
CA ILE A 101 25.82 -42.39 21.41
C ILE A 101 24.88 -42.28 22.61
N ASN A 102 25.34 -42.68 23.79
CA ASN A 102 24.61 -42.46 25.02
C ASN A 102 24.73 -40.99 25.47
N ALA A 103 23.78 -40.16 25.07
CA ALA A 103 23.72 -38.71 25.37
C ALA A 103 22.51 -38.38 26.24
N GLU A 104 22.39 -39.00 27.46
CA GLU A 104 21.22 -38.83 28.33
C GLU A 104 20.97 -37.38 28.76
N SER A 105 22.02 -36.59 28.99
CA SER A 105 21.90 -35.16 29.31
C SER A 105 21.34 -34.36 28.11
N PHE A 106 21.77 -34.68 26.88
CA PHE A 106 21.24 -34.08 25.66
C PHE A 106 19.79 -34.50 25.42
N LYS A 107 19.44 -35.78 25.60
CA LYS A 107 18.08 -36.30 25.41
C LYS A 107 17.04 -35.56 26.25
N ARG A 108 17.37 -35.13 27.47
CA ARG A 108 16.48 -34.32 28.35
C ARG A 108 16.24 -32.90 27.78
N ASN A 109 17.28 -32.23 27.36
CA ASN A 109 17.19 -30.88 26.84
C ASN A 109 16.62 -30.87 25.39
N ALA A 110 16.86 -31.93 24.63
CA ALA A 110 16.39 -32.09 23.27
C ALA A 110 14.87 -32.00 23.13
N ILE A 111 14.12 -32.63 24.07
CA ILE A 111 12.64 -32.61 24.05
C ILE A 111 12.12 -31.20 24.30
N GLN A 112 12.75 -30.44 25.23
CA GLN A 112 12.34 -29.06 25.48
C GLN A 112 12.64 -28.17 24.26
N ASN A 113 13.83 -28.33 23.66
CA ASN A 113 14.20 -27.61 22.45
C ASN A 113 13.28 -27.99 21.28
N ALA A 114 13.00 -29.28 21.09
CA ALA A 114 12.05 -29.74 20.07
C ALA A 114 10.70 -29.07 20.19
N LYS A 115 10.15 -28.95 21.41
CA LYS A 115 8.89 -28.27 21.65
C LYS A 115 8.94 -26.80 21.25
N GLN A 116 10.03 -26.08 21.55
CA GLN A 116 10.19 -24.67 21.14
C GLN A 116 10.27 -24.53 19.63
N ILE A 117 10.98 -25.43 18.94
CA ILE A 117 11.11 -25.45 17.48
C ILE A 117 9.76 -25.68 16.82
N VAL A 118 8.97 -26.65 17.33
CA VAL A 118 7.61 -26.89 16.83
C VAL A 118 6.75 -25.64 16.97
N VAL A 119 6.74 -25.00 18.14
CA VAL A 119 5.98 -23.76 18.37
C VAL A 119 6.41 -22.66 17.42
N GLN A 120 7.71 -22.54 17.16
CA GLN A 120 8.22 -21.56 16.20
C GLN A 120 7.77 -21.88 14.76
N LYS A 121 7.91 -23.15 14.33
CA LYS A 121 7.51 -23.57 12.98
C LYS A 121 6.01 -23.39 12.74
N VAL A 122 5.19 -23.73 13.73
CA VAL A 122 3.74 -23.49 13.70
C VAL A 122 3.44 -22.01 13.47
N ARG A 123 4.09 -21.13 14.24
CA ARG A 123 3.92 -19.67 14.06
C ARG A 123 4.35 -19.20 12.68
N GLU A 124 5.44 -19.73 12.14
CA GLU A 124 5.91 -19.41 10.78
C GLU A 124 4.90 -19.87 9.72
N CYS A 125 4.35 -21.08 9.86
CA CYS A 125 3.34 -21.60 8.95
C CYS A 125 2.01 -20.82 9.05
N GLU A 126 1.54 -20.50 10.25
CA GLU A 126 0.36 -19.65 10.46
C GLU A 126 0.56 -18.28 9.82
N LYS A 127 1.73 -17.66 10.03
CA LYS A 127 2.07 -16.39 9.40
C LYS A 127 2.06 -16.50 7.87
N ARG A 128 2.66 -17.54 7.31
CA ARG A 128 2.66 -17.77 5.84
C ARG A 128 1.25 -17.99 5.30
N ASN A 129 0.42 -18.75 6.02
CA ASN A 129 -0.98 -18.95 5.64
C ASN A 129 -1.78 -17.64 5.66
N ILE A 130 -1.58 -16.80 6.67
CA ILE A 130 -2.19 -15.46 6.75
C ILE A 130 -1.69 -14.59 5.58
N PHE A 131 -0.38 -14.60 5.32
CA PHE A 131 0.20 -13.87 4.19
C PHE A 131 -0.42 -14.31 2.86
N ASN A 132 -0.48 -15.62 2.59
CA ASN A 132 -1.05 -16.15 1.35
C ASN A 132 -2.52 -15.74 1.17
N LYS A 133 -3.33 -15.85 2.24
CA LYS A 133 -4.74 -15.43 2.20
C LYS A 133 -4.91 -13.94 1.93
N PHE A 134 -4.06 -13.08 2.51
CA PHE A 134 -4.08 -11.65 2.18
C PHE A 134 -3.59 -11.39 0.75
N LYS A 135 -2.61 -12.17 0.27
CA LYS A 135 -2.09 -12.04 -1.08
C LYS A 135 -3.12 -12.40 -2.16
N GLU A 136 -4.03 -13.34 -1.86
CA GLU A 136 -5.15 -13.70 -2.75
C GLU A 136 -6.18 -12.56 -2.91
N ILE A 137 -6.30 -11.68 -1.91
CA ILE A 137 -7.22 -10.54 -1.92
C ILE A 137 -6.51 -9.19 -2.06
N GLU A 138 -5.22 -9.21 -2.41
CA GLU A 138 -4.44 -8.00 -2.66
C GLU A 138 -5.02 -7.21 -3.84
N ASN A 139 -4.99 -5.88 -3.74
CA ASN A 139 -5.55 -4.94 -4.72
C ASN A 139 -7.05 -5.16 -5.02
N SER A 140 -7.79 -5.62 -4.01
CA SER A 140 -9.23 -5.84 -4.15
C SER A 140 -10.04 -5.18 -3.04
N ILE A 141 -11.34 -5.09 -3.27
CA ILE A 141 -12.30 -4.63 -2.28
C ILE A 141 -12.96 -5.82 -1.62
N VAL A 142 -12.94 -5.82 -0.30
CA VAL A 142 -13.54 -6.88 0.50
C VAL A 142 -14.55 -6.33 1.50
N SER A 143 -15.51 -7.18 1.86
CA SER A 143 -16.40 -6.90 2.99
C SER A 143 -15.74 -7.31 4.29
N ALA A 144 -15.74 -6.43 5.26
CA ALA A 144 -15.18 -6.66 6.57
C ALA A 144 -16.19 -6.34 7.67
N ASN A 145 -16.13 -7.09 8.78
CA ASN A 145 -16.94 -6.83 9.95
C ASN A 145 -16.12 -6.08 11.00
N VAL A 146 -16.63 -4.97 11.49
CA VAL A 146 -15.99 -4.16 12.52
C VAL A 146 -15.98 -4.91 13.85
N ARG A 147 -14.79 -5.08 14.44
CA ARG A 147 -14.60 -5.71 15.75
C ARG A 147 -14.54 -4.68 16.87
N LYS A 148 -13.69 -3.67 16.72
CA LYS A 148 -13.52 -2.57 17.70
C LYS A 148 -12.77 -1.42 17.09
N THR A 149 -12.85 -0.26 17.74
CA THR A 149 -11.97 0.89 17.51
C THR A 149 -11.09 1.07 18.74
N ASP A 150 -9.79 1.33 18.56
CA ASP A 150 -8.88 1.60 19.67
C ASP A 150 -8.88 3.09 20.06
N GLU A 151 -8.16 3.43 21.14
CA GLU A 151 -8.03 4.81 21.65
C GLU A 151 -7.32 5.76 20.66
N LYS A 152 -6.56 5.21 19.70
CA LYS A 152 -5.87 5.96 18.65
C LYS A 152 -6.71 6.14 17.39
N GLY A 153 -7.94 5.62 17.40
CA GLY A 153 -8.86 5.67 16.26
C GLY A 153 -8.60 4.62 15.18
N ASN A 154 -7.71 3.64 15.40
CA ASN A 154 -7.53 2.54 14.45
C ASN A 154 -8.72 1.58 14.54
N LEU A 155 -9.21 1.15 13.39
CA LEU A 155 -10.35 0.25 13.27
C LEU A 155 -9.87 -1.19 13.06
N TYR A 156 -10.26 -2.08 13.97
CA TYR A 156 -9.99 -3.52 13.87
C TYR A 156 -11.16 -4.20 13.17
N VAL A 157 -10.87 -4.91 12.11
CA VAL A 157 -11.87 -5.56 11.27
C VAL A 157 -11.55 -7.03 11.06
N ASP A 158 -12.59 -7.80 10.80
CA ASP A 158 -12.52 -9.21 10.46
C ASP A 158 -12.95 -9.42 9.02
N ILE A 159 -12.09 -10.05 8.23
CA ILE A 159 -12.29 -10.39 6.84
C ILE A 159 -12.33 -11.92 6.74
N ASN A 160 -13.50 -12.54 6.88
CA ASN A 160 -13.66 -13.98 6.80
C ASN A 160 -12.69 -14.77 7.72
N GLY A 161 -12.52 -14.30 8.97
CA GLY A 161 -11.62 -14.90 9.94
C GLY A 161 -10.16 -14.40 9.88
N LEU A 162 -9.85 -13.45 8.98
CA LEU A 162 -8.58 -12.73 8.96
C LEU A 162 -8.74 -11.39 9.69
N GLU A 163 -7.96 -11.17 10.72
CA GLU A 163 -7.93 -9.87 11.40
C GLU A 163 -7.06 -8.89 10.62
N ALA A 164 -7.60 -7.69 10.37
CA ALA A 164 -6.88 -6.57 9.77
C ALA A 164 -7.11 -5.29 10.57
N ILE A 165 -6.21 -4.33 10.40
CA ILE A 165 -6.28 -3.03 11.04
C ILE A 165 -6.34 -1.96 9.96
N VAL A 166 -7.39 -1.12 9.99
CA VAL A 166 -7.46 0.10 9.21
C VAL A 166 -6.91 1.23 10.08
N PRO A 167 -5.73 1.79 9.76
CA PRO A 167 -5.16 2.89 10.52
C PRO A 167 -6.09 4.10 10.49
N ALA A 168 -6.13 4.89 11.56
CA ALA A 168 -6.95 6.10 11.65
C ALA A 168 -6.70 7.10 10.49
N LYS A 169 -5.46 7.20 10.01
CA LYS A 169 -5.09 8.03 8.86
C LYS A 169 -5.68 7.56 7.53
N GLU A 170 -6.04 6.27 7.44
CA GLU A 170 -6.65 5.61 6.27
C GLU A 170 -8.18 5.53 6.37
N LEU A 171 -8.77 6.09 7.42
CA LEU A 171 -10.20 6.30 7.56
C LEU A 171 -10.58 7.70 7.05
N SER A 172 -11.77 7.82 6.50
CA SER A 172 -12.37 9.10 6.17
C SER A 172 -12.80 9.84 7.46
N PRO A 173 -12.80 11.19 7.49
CA PRO A 173 -13.26 11.95 8.65
C PRO A 173 -14.72 11.68 9.06
N VAL A 174 -15.53 11.15 8.15
CA VAL A 174 -16.94 10.81 8.41
C VAL A 174 -17.16 9.34 8.75
N ASP A 175 -16.11 8.52 8.68
CA ASP A 175 -16.17 7.10 8.99
C ASP A 175 -16.33 6.88 10.51
N VAL A 176 -17.55 6.67 10.95
CA VAL A 176 -17.87 6.35 12.35
C VAL A 176 -18.63 5.03 12.38
N PHE A 177 -17.92 3.97 12.80
CA PHE A 177 -18.47 2.62 12.80
C PHE A 177 -18.62 2.07 14.21
N ARG A 178 -19.60 1.19 14.38
CA ARG A 178 -19.85 0.44 15.61
C ARG A 178 -19.40 -1.01 15.46
N GLN A 179 -19.18 -1.65 16.57
CA GLN A 179 -18.94 -3.09 16.57
C GLN A 179 -20.09 -3.85 15.92
N GLY A 180 -19.76 -4.72 14.98
CA GLY A 180 -20.72 -5.51 14.19
C GLY A 180 -21.13 -4.88 12.85
N ASP A 181 -20.78 -3.63 12.58
CA ASP A 181 -21.03 -3.02 11.29
C ASP A 181 -20.27 -3.76 10.19
N ARG A 182 -20.90 -3.89 9.02
CA ARG A 182 -20.30 -4.46 7.83
C ARG A 182 -19.93 -3.34 6.87
N ILE A 183 -18.67 -3.25 6.52
CA ILE A 183 -18.10 -2.18 5.69
C ILE A 183 -17.29 -2.75 4.53
N LYS A 184 -17.16 -1.99 3.46
CA LYS A 184 -16.22 -2.26 2.38
C LYS A 184 -14.89 -1.57 2.65
N ILE A 185 -13.80 -2.29 2.44
CA ILE A 185 -12.42 -1.79 2.58
C ILE A 185 -11.59 -2.24 1.39
N TYR A 186 -10.60 -1.42 1.05
CA TYR A 186 -9.60 -1.76 0.06
C TYR A 186 -8.39 -2.41 0.72
N ILE A 187 -7.95 -3.53 0.19
CA ILE A 187 -6.72 -4.21 0.55
C ILE A 187 -5.68 -3.88 -0.50
N GLY A 188 -4.69 -3.12 -0.14
CA GLY A 188 -3.56 -2.80 -1.02
C GLY A 188 -2.40 -3.76 -0.84
N ALA A 189 -1.16 -3.25 -0.97
CA ALA A 189 0.04 -4.07 -0.91
C ALA A 189 0.16 -4.92 0.36
N VAL A 190 0.51 -6.18 0.16
CA VAL A 190 0.75 -7.16 1.23
C VAL A 190 2.25 -7.48 1.27
N GLU A 191 2.90 -7.12 2.37
CA GLU A 191 4.33 -7.29 2.57
C GLU A 191 4.60 -8.32 3.67
N GLU A 192 5.56 -9.21 3.42
CA GLU A 192 6.06 -10.10 4.44
C GLU A 192 7.11 -9.40 5.30
N SER A 193 6.84 -9.25 6.60
CA SER A 193 7.82 -8.75 7.57
C SER A 193 8.31 -9.90 8.47
N THR A 194 9.44 -9.75 9.11
CA THR A 194 10.02 -10.79 9.99
C THR A 194 9.10 -11.20 11.13
N LYS A 195 8.31 -10.27 11.68
CA LYS A 195 7.46 -10.53 12.86
C LYS A 195 5.99 -10.77 12.54
N PHE A 196 5.44 -10.10 11.50
CA PHE A 196 4.01 -10.18 11.13
C PHE A 196 3.81 -9.84 9.65
N THR A 197 2.66 -10.21 9.10
CA THR A 197 2.23 -9.77 7.76
C THR A 197 1.77 -8.33 7.85
N LYS A 198 2.35 -7.45 7.03
CA LYS A 198 1.94 -6.06 6.94
C LYS A 198 1.05 -5.91 5.72
N THR A 199 -0.19 -5.52 5.96
CA THR A 199 -1.20 -5.32 4.92
C THR A 199 -1.62 -3.85 4.92
N PHE A 200 -1.58 -3.23 3.75
CA PHE A 200 -2.15 -1.90 3.58
C PHE A 200 -3.68 -2.03 3.46
N VAL A 201 -4.39 -1.40 4.38
CA VAL A 201 -5.86 -1.41 4.41
C VAL A 201 -6.35 0.02 4.47
N SER A 202 -7.23 0.40 3.54
CA SER A 202 -7.68 1.79 3.43
C SER A 202 -9.16 1.90 3.09
N ARG A 203 -9.81 2.93 3.65
CA ARG A 203 -11.10 3.46 3.20
C ARG A 203 -10.96 4.81 2.50
N LYS A 204 -9.75 5.38 2.53
CA LYS A 204 -9.44 6.69 1.96
C LYS A 204 -8.89 6.61 0.54
N SER A 205 -8.39 5.45 0.13
CA SER A 205 -7.82 5.21 -1.20
C SER A 205 -8.84 5.47 -2.33
N GLU A 206 -8.37 6.01 -3.45
CA GLU A 206 -9.14 6.15 -4.69
C GLU A 206 -9.56 4.78 -5.24
N GLU A 207 -8.75 3.75 -5.02
CA GLU A 207 -9.03 2.37 -5.43
C GLU A 207 -10.28 1.79 -4.75
N LEU A 208 -10.61 2.24 -3.53
CA LEU A 208 -11.89 1.87 -2.92
C LEU A 208 -13.08 2.38 -3.75
N LEU A 209 -13.02 3.64 -4.20
CA LEU A 209 -14.10 4.21 -5.02
C LEU A 209 -14.16 3.55 -6.40
N ARG A 210 -12.99 3.27 -7.01
CA ARG A 210 -12.90 2.54 -8.29
C ARG A 210 -13.61 1.21 -8.22
N GLY A 211 -13.25 0.37 -7.28
CA GLY A 211 -13.86 -0.95 -7.19
C GLY A 211 -15.29 -0.95 -6.66
N LEU A 212 -15.75 0.08 -5.90
CA LEU A 212 -17.17 0.24 -5.61
C LEU A 212 -17.97 0.54 -6.89
N LEU A 213 -17.40 1.34 -7.80
CA LEU A 213 -18.02 1.58 -9.11
C LEU A 213 -18.05 0.31 -9.96
N GLU A 214 -16.97 -0.49 -9.96
CA GLU A 214 -16.94 -1.79 -10.65
C GLU A 214 -17.98 -2.78 -10.10
N LEU A 215 -18.24 -2.75 -8.80
CA LEU A 215 -19.25 -3.61 -8.17
C LEU A 215 -20.69 -3.20 -8.48
N GLU A 216 -20.98 -1.89 -8.60
CA GLU A 216 -22.35 -1.36 -8.77
C GLU A 216 -22.71 -1.10 -10.23
N VAL A 217 -21.71 -0.95 -11.12
CA VAL A 217 -21.88 -0.60 -12.53
C VAL A 217 -21.34 -1.73 -13.41
N PRO A 218 -22.22 -2.63 -13.90
CA PRO A 218 -21.80 -3.76 -14.74
C PRO A 218 -21.02 -3.34 -15.98
N GLU A 219 -21.36 -2.19 -16.57
CA GLU A 219 -20.72 -1.64 -17.76
C GLU A 219 -19.25 -1.26 -17.49
N ILE A 220 -18.89 -0.95 -16.24
CA ILE A 220 -17.48 -0.74 -15.82
C ILE A 220 -16.81 -2.09 -15.61
N TYR A 221 -17.48 -3.03 -14.96
CA TYR A 221 -16.96 -4.38 -14.73
C TYR A 221 -16.68 -5.13 -16.05
N GLU A 222 -17.51 -4.92 -17.07
CA GLU A 222 -17.38 -5.49 -18.42
C GLU A 222 -16.40 -4.67 -19.32
N GLU A 223 -15.74 -3.67 -18.76
CA GLU A 223 -14.79 -2.78 -19.47
C GLU A 223 -15.39 -2.02 -20.67
N ILE A 224 -16.71 -1.90 -20.74
CA ILE A 224 -17.43 -1.07 -21.74
C ILE A 224 -17.25 0.42 -21.39
N ILE A 225 -17.25 0.74 -20.08
CA ILE A 225 -16.96 2.05 -19.54
C ILE A 225 -15.62 1.98 -18.82
N GLU A 226 -14.68 2.83 -19.19
CA GLU A 226 -13.38 2.93 -18.55
C GLU A 226 -13.35 4.08 -17.54
N ILE A 227 -12.82 3.84 -16.34
CA ILE A 227 -12.47 4.90 -15.39
C ILE A 227 -11.08 5.39 -15.71
N ARG A 228 -10.98 6.57 -16.33
CA ARG A 228 -9.71 7.19 -16.73
C ARG A 228 -8.95 7.79 -15.55
N ASN A 229 -9.65 8.52 -14.68
CA ASN A 229 -9.03 9.16 -13.54
C ASN A 229 -10.03 9.36 -12.41
N ILE A 230 -9.53 9.45 -11.18
CA ILE A 230 -10.32 9.75 -9.97
C ILE A 230 -9.61 10.87 -9.21
N ALA A 231 -10.37 11.87 -8.77
CA ALA A 231 -9.90 12.87 -7.83
C ALA A 231 -10.80 12.82 -6.59
N ARG A 232 -10.25 12.42 -5.43
CA ARG A 232 -11.00 12.12 -4.22
C ARG A 232 -10.58 12.97 -3.05
N GLU A 233 -11.56 13.54 -2.36
CA GLU A 233 -11.47 14.06 -1.00
C GLU A 233 -12.39 13.21 -0.12
N ALA A 234 -11.83 12.13 0.44
CA ALA A 234 -12.56 11.11 1.17
C ALA A 234 -13.47 11.69 2.25
N GLY A 235 -14.72 11.25 2.26
CA GLY A 235 -15.77 11.70 3.17
C GLY A 235 -16.39 13.06 2.84
N SER A 236 -15.98 13.69 1.75
CA SER A 236 -16.54 14.96 1.31
C SER A 236 -17.07 14.88 -0.12
N ARG A 237 -16.20 14.84 -1.10
CA ARG A 237 -16.57 14.82 -2.52
C ARG A 237 -15.51 14.17 -3.38
N SER A 238 -15.94 13.47 -4.42
CA SER A 238 -15.08 12.86 -5.42
C SER A 238 -15.57 13.16 -6.83
N LYS A 239 -14.64 13.27 -7.77
CA LYS A 239 -14.91 13.34 -9.20
C LYS A 239 -14.29 12.15 -9.90
N VAL A 240 -15.05 11.50 -10.77
CA VAL A 240 -14.62 10.31 -11.51
C VAL A 240 -14.75 10.57 -12.99
N ALA A 241 -13.64 10.54 -13.71
CA ALA A 241 -13.59 10.67 -15.15
C ALA A 241 -13.84 9.31 -15.81
N VAL A 242 -14.91 9.23 -16.59
CA VAL A 242 -15.35 8.01 -17.29
C VAL A 242 -15.38 8.22 -18.79
N TYR A 243 -15.09 7.16 -19.53
CA TYR A 243 -15.04 7.15 -20.98
C TYR A 243 -15.60 5.84 -21.54
N SER A 244 -16.21 5.90 -22.71
CA SER A 244 -16.58 4.72 -23.49
C SER A 244 -16.34 4.98 -24.97
N ASN A 245 -15.94 3.95 -25.71
CA ASN A 245 -15.83 3.97 -27.16
C ASN A 245 -17.21 3.82 -27.86
N ASP A 246 -18.24 3.42 -27.12
CA ASP A 246 -19.60 3.28 -27.69
C ASP A 246 -20.34 4.63 -27.64
N GLU A 247 -20.45 5.27 -28.78
CA GLU A 247 -21.13 6.57 -28.94
C GLU A 247 -22.63 6.51 -28.62
N ASN A 248 -23.25 5.33 -28.65
CA ASN A 248 -24.68 5.15 -28.34
C ASN A 248 -24.95 4.96 -26.85
N LEU A 249 -23.92 4.80 -26.03
CA LEU A 249 -24.07 4.57 -24.61
C LEU A 249 -24.16 5.89 -23.84
N ASP A 250 -25.22 6.08 -23.06
CA ASP A 250 -25.26 7.13 -22.05
C ASP A 250 -24.36 6.73 -20.86
N VAL A 251 -23.08 7.06 -20.95
CA VAL A 251 -22.05 6.72 -19.95
C VAL A 251 -22.40 7.27 -18.58
N LYS A 252 -22.87 8.52 -18.49
CA LYS A 252 -23.31 9.12 -17.21
C LYS A 252 -24.52 8.40 -16.63
N GLY A 253 -25.52 8.18 -17.47
CA GLY A 253 -26.75 7.49 -17.07
C GLY A 253 -26.48 6.06 -16.58
N ALA A 254 -25.58 5.34 -17.24
CA ALA A 254 -25.16 4.00 -16.84
C ALA A 254 -24.51 3.98 -15.44
N CYS A 255 -23.58 4.90 -15.19
CA CYS A 255 -22.91 5.03 -13.87
C CYS A 255 -23.87 5.48 -12.76
N ILE A 256 -24.78 6.40 -13.05
CA ILE A 256 -25.76 6.92 -12.07
C ILE A 256 -26.84 5.87 -11.77
N GLY A 257 -27.25 5.15 -12.81
CA GLY A 257 -28.27 4.12 -12.73
C GLY A 257 -29.69 4.68 -12.66
N ARG A 258 -30.67 3.77 -12.75
CA ARG A 258 -32.09 4.14 -12.74
C ARG A 258 -32.45 4.87 -11.42
N ASN A 259 -32.98 6.07 -11.52
CA ASN A 259 -33.34 6.93 -10.39
C ASN A 259 -32.15 7.21 -9.44
N GLY A 260 -30.92 7.13 -9.92
CA GLY A 260 -29.70 7.36 -9.12
C GLY A 260 -29.37 6.25 -8.14
N MET A 261 -29.95 5.05 -8.28
CA MET A 261 -29.77 3.98 -7.30
C MET A 261 -28.34 3.48 -7.19
N ARG A 262 -27.64 3.30 -8.32
CA ARG A 262 -26.24 2.79 -8.31
C ARG A 262 -25.32 3.74 -7.56
N ILE A 263 -25.33 5.02 -7.95
CA ILE A 263 -24.48 6.03 -7.31
C ILE A 263 -24.85 6.24 -5.84
N LYS A 264 -26.16 6.13 -5.51
CA LYS A 264 -26.62 6.25 -4.13
C LYS A 264 -26.09 5.13 -3.24
N ASN A 265 -26.07 3.88 -3.70
CA ASN A 265 -25.50 2.76 -2.94
C ASN A 265 -24.03 3.03 -2.59
N ILE A 266 -23.26 3.59 -3.53
CA ILE A 266 -21.86 3.94 -3.30
C ILE A 266 -21.74 5.10 -2.30
N ILE A 267 -22.58 6.14 -2.43
CA ILE A 267 -22.61 7.27 -1.50
C ILE A 267 -22.95 6.80 -0.09
N ASP A 268 -23.92 5.90 0.05
CA ASP A 268 -24.33 5.34 1.34
C ASP A 268 -23.20 4.49 1.96
N GLU A 269 -22.50 3.66 1.17
CA GLU A 269 -21.31 2.90 1.62
C GLU A 269 -20.16 3.82 2.06
N LEU A 270 -19.98 4.97 1.41
CA LEU A 270 -18.97 5.97 1.73
C LEU A 270 -19.43 7.04 2.74
N CYS A 271 -20.45 6.72 3.54
CA CYS A 271 -20.98 7.57 4.61
C CYS A 271 -21.37 8.99 4.17
N GLY A 272 -21.93 9.13 2.96
CA GLY A 272 -22.45 10.38 2.41
C GLY A 272 -21.46 11.17 1.56
N GLU A 273 -20.33 10.59 1.15
CA GLU A 273 -19.37 11.21 0.22
C GLU A 273 -20.06 11.46 -1.13
N LYS A 274 -20.05 12.73 -1.61
CA LYS A 274 -20.66 13.09 -2.89
C LYS A 274 -19.78 12.63 -4.06
N ILE A 275 -20.40 12.08 -5.10
CA ILE A 275 -19.69 11.59 -6.27
C ILE A 275 -20.21 12.25 -7.52
N ASP A 276 -19.32 12.91 -8.27
CA ASP A 276 -19.62 13.53 -9.56
C ASP A 276 -19.02 12.66 -10.68
N ILE A 277 -19.86 12.18 -11.58
CA ILE A 277 -19.44 11.48 -12.80
C ILE A 277 -19.17 12.51 -13.88
N VAL A 278 -17.94 12.53 -14.39
CA VAL A 278 -17.41 13.46 -15.39
C VAL A 278 -17.08 12.69 -16.66
N LEU A 279 -17.58 13.16 -17.81
CA LEU A 279 -17.19 12.60 -19.10
C LEU A 279 -15.76 13.03 -19.43
N TRP A 280 -14.90 12.04 -19.60
CA TRP A 280 -13.55 12.29 -20.10
C TRP A 280 -13.58 12.66 -21.56
N ASN A 281 -12.70 13.55 -21.99
CA ASN A 281 -12.52 13.94 -23.38
C ASN A 281 -11.02 14.02 -23.68
N GLU A 282 -10.63 13.66 -24.89
CA GLU A 282 -9.25 13.80 -25.37
C GLU A 282 -8.84 15.28 -25.47
N ASP A 283 -9.79 16.15 -25.88
CA ASP A 283 -9.60 17.59 -25.79
C ASP A 283 -9.67 18.04 -24.33
N ILE A 284 -8.53 18.51 -23.84
CA ILE A 284 -8.37 18.96 -22.44
C ILE A 284 -9.29 20.15 -22.13
N THR A 285 -9.64 20.99 -23.11
CA THR A 285 -10.52 22.13 -22.92
C THR A 285 -11.93 21.68 -22.59
N GLU A 286 -12.45 20.72 -23.34
CA GLU A 286 -13.76 20.12 -23.09
C GLU A 286 -13.75 19.28 -21.82
N PHE A 287 -12.64 18.58 -21.52
CA PHE A 287 -12.53 17.82 -20.29
C PHE A 287 -12.55 18.72 -19.06
N VAL A 288 -11.87 19.88 -19.08
CA VAL A 288 -11.91 20.86 -17.97
C VAL A 288 -13.32 21.42 -17.80
N LYS A 289 -14.03 21.75 -18.88
CA LYS A 289 -15.45 22.19 -18.82
C LYS A 289 -16.31 21.13 -18.13
N ASN A 290 -16.18 19.87 -18.54
CA ASN A 290 -16.92 18.75 -17.93
C ASN A 290 -16.58 18.58 -16.45
N ALA A 291 -15.28 18.75 -16.10
CA ALA A 291 -14.80 18.58 -14.73
C ALA A 291 -15.28 19.67 -13.78
N LEU A 292 -15.56 20.88 -14.26
CA LEU A 292 -16.06 21.98 -13.45
C LEU A 292 -17.57 21.92 -13.19
N ASN A 293 -18.31 20.99 -13.84
CA ASN A 293 -19.71 20.80 -13.51
C ASN A 293 -19.92 20.73 -11.99
N PRO A 294 -21.01 21.36 -11.45
CA PRO A 294 -22.19 21.90 -12.13
C PRO A 294 -22.05 23.37 -12.60
N ALA A 295 -20.86 24.00 -12.53
CA ALA A 295 -20.70 25.35 -13.01
C ALA A 295 -20.71 25.38 -14.56
N GLU A 296 -21.36 26.41 -15.12
CA GLU A 296 -21.35 26.67 -16.54
C GLU A 296 -20.10 27.49 -16.91
N VAL A 297 -19.30 26.95 -17.83
CA VAL A 297 -18.04 27.53 -18.28
C VAL A 297 -18.25 28.13 -19.67
N LEU A 298 -17.89 29.40 -19.83
CA LEU A 298 -17.99 30.12 -21.08
C LEU A 298 -16.88 29.73 -22.06
N SER A 299 -15.63 29.80 -21.62
CA SER A 299 -14.47 29.41 -22.42
C SER A 299 -13.37 28.81 -21.54
N VAL A 300 -12.52 27.99 -22.16
CA VAL A 300 -11.30 27.46 -21.55
C VAL A 300 -10.17 27.65 -22.55
N GLU A 301 -9.08 28.25 -22.10
CA GLU A 301 -7.85 28.42 -22.86
C GLU A 301 -6.72 27.69 -22.12
N ILE A 302 -5.95 26.86 -22.84
CA ILE A 302 -4.79 26.18 -22.29
C ILE A 302 -3.54 26.99 -22.63
N ILE A 303 -2.82 27.39 -21.59
CA ILE A 303 -1.54 28.09 -21.70
C ILE A 303 -0.46 27.25 -21.03
N GLU A 304 0.76 27.38 -21.53
CA GLU A 304 1.95 26.78 -20.93
C GLU A 304 2.69 27.85 -20.15
N GLU A 305 2.84 27.67 -18.84
CA GLU A 305 3.52 28.59 -17.95
C GLU A 305 4.78 27.95 -17.33
N GLY A 306 5.85 28.75 -17.26
CA GLY A 306 7.08 28.42 -16.56
C GLY A 306 8.06 27.54 -17.32
N GLU A 307 9.25 27.33 -16.72
CA GLU A 307 10.35 26.55 -17.32
C GLU A 307 10.04 25.05 -17.46
N GLU A 308 9.05 24.52 -16.72
CA GLU A 308 8.61 23.11 -16.75
C GLU A 308 7.43 22.87 -17.70
N ASN A 309 7.01 23.84 -18.52
CA ASN A 309 5.85 23.75 -19.42
C ASN A 309 4.58 23.25 -18.69
N MET A 310 4.32 23.78 -17.50
CA MET A 310 3.14 23.40 -16.73
C MET A 310 1.88 23.93 -17.45
N LYS A 311 0.95 23.02 -17.78
CA LYS A 311 -0.31 23.39 -18.42
C LYS A 311 -1.23 24.05 -17.41
N VAL A 312 -1.68 25.25 -17.74
CA VAL A 312 -2.64 26.02 -16.98
C VAL A 312 -3.89 26.24 -17.83
N ALA A 313 -5.03 25.85 -17.30
CA ALA A 313 -6.33 26.12 -17.92
C ALA A 313 -6.88 27.43 -17.37
N ARG A 314 -6.91 28.47 -18.18
CA ARG A 314 -7.66 29.70 -17.93
C ARG A 314 -9.11 29.44 -18.26
N VAL A 315 -9.96 29.59 -17.24
CA VAL A 315 -11.38 29.30 -17.36
C VAL A 315 -12.15 30.58 -17.15
N LEU A 316 -12.95 30.96 -18.13
CA LEU A 316 -13.85 32.09 -18.05
C LEU A 316 -15.25 31.63 -17.67
N VAL A 317 -15.81 32.22 -16.63
CA VAL A 317 -17.16 31.92 -16.17
C VAL A 317 -17.95 33.22 -15.98
N ALA A 318 -19.28 33.15 -16.08
CA ALA A 318 -20.14 34.28 -15.71
C ALA A 318 -20.00 34.57 -14.19
N GLU A 319 -20.16 35.82 -13.78
CA GLU A 319 -20.00 36.24 -12.40
C GLU A 319 -20.85 35.42 -11.42
N ASN A 320 -22.09 35.11 -11.79
CA ASN A 320 -23.01 34.27 -10.99
C ASN A 320 -22.58 32.80 -10.88
N GLN A 321 -21.67 32.33 -11.75
CA GLN A 321 -21.13 30.97 -11.75
C GLN A 321 -19.81 30.83 -10.99
N LEU A 322 -19.13 31.94 -10.70
CA LEU A 322 -17.79 31.95 -10.04
C LEU A 322 -17.77 31.15 -8.74
N SER A 323 -18.72 31.43 -7.84
CA SER A 323 -18.81 30.72 -6.56
C SER A 323 -19.05 29.20 -6.73
N LEU A 324 -19.76 28.79 -7.77
CA LEU A 324 -20.05 27.41 -8.09
C LEU A 324 -18.84 26.72 -8.72
N ALA A 325 -18.12 27.41 -9.62
CA ALA A 325 -16.91 26.93 -10.27
C ALA A 325 -15.79 26.69 -9.25
N ILE A 326 -15.58 27.63 -8.33
CA ILE A 326 -14.62 27.49 -7.23
C ILE A 326 -15.09 26.41 -6.22
N GLY A 327 -16.36 26.47 -5.84
CA GLY A 327 -16.95 25.60 -4.84
C GLY A 327 -16.54 25.97 -3.41
N LYS A 328 -17.13 25.29 -2.41
CA LYS A 328 -16.86 25.54 -0.99
C LYS A 328 -15.37 25.27 -0.69
N LYS A 329 -14.66 26.30 -0.19
CA LYS A 329 -13.21 26.25 0.10
C LYS A 329 -12.36 25.82 -1.10
N GLY A 330 -12.76 26.14 -2.32
CA GLY A 330 -12.03 25.77 -3.52
C GLY A 330 -12.10 24.26 -3.87
N GLN A 331 -13.07 23.53 -3.34
CA GLN A 331 -13.15 22.08 -3.52
C GLN A 331 -13.43 21.68 -4.97
N ASN A 332 -14.36 22.36 -5.66
CA ASN A 332 -14.72 22.00 -7.02
C ASN A 332 -13.54 22.22 -7.99
N SER A 333 -12.91 23.41 -7.94
CA SER A 333 -11.75 23.74 -8.77
C SER A 333 -10.54 22.83 -8.48
N ARG A 334 -10.26 22.54 -7.19
CA ARG A 334 -9.16 21.67 -6.81
C ARG A 334 -9.34 20.22 -7.24
N LEU A 335 -10.56 19.67 -7.10
CA LEU A 335 -10.87 18.34 -7.60
C LEU A 335 -10.81 18.26 -9.12
N ALA A 336 -11.33 19.29 -9.82
CA ALA A 336 -11.24 19.37 -11.28
C ALA A 336 -9.78 19.44 -11.75
N ALA A 337 -8.96 20.27 -11.10
CA ALA A 337 -7.53 20.39 -11.41
C ALA A 337 -6.78 19.06 -11.25
N ARG A 338 -7.03 18.32 -10.17
CA ARG A 338 -6.45 16.98 -9.94
C ARG A 338 -6.96 15.97 -10.96
N LEU A 339 -8.25 16.00 -11.29
CA LEU A 339 -8.87 15.08 -12.22
C LEU A 339 -8.29 15.24 -13.63
N CYS A 340 -8.14 16.49 -14.09
CA CYS A 340 -7.62 16.83 -15.42
C CYS A 340 -6.10 16.85 -15.49
N GLY A 341 -5.40 16.87 -14.35
CA GLY A 341 -3.93 16.95 -14.31
C GLY A 341 -3.37 18.29 -14.76
N VAL A 342 -4.16 19.38 -14.67
CA VAL A 342 -3.78 20.74 -15.05
C VAL A 342 -4.11 21.73 -13.93
N LYS A 343 -3.36 22.81 -13.83
CA LYS A 343 -3.72 23.93 -12.97
C LYS A 343 -4.93 24.65 -13.55
N ILE A 344 -5.92 24.97 -12.75
CA ILE A 344 -7.12 25.69 -13.20
C ILE A 344 -7.13 27.09 -12.56
N ASP A 345 -7.19 28.09 -13.41
CA ASP A 345 -7.30 29.49 -13.05
C ASP A 345 -8.64 30.05 -13.54
N ILE A 346 -9.49 30.51 -12.62
CA ILE A 346 -10.86 30.86 -12.92
C ILE A 346 -11.02 32.38 -12.86
N HIS A 347 -11.47 32.94 -13.98
CA HIS A 347 -11.74 34.35 -14.18
C HIS A 347 -13.21 34.59 -14.49
N THR A 348 -13.68 35.79 -14.19
CA THR A 348 -15.00 36.30 -14.64
C THR A 348 -14.83 37.18 -15.85
N GLU A 349 -15.87 37.31 -16.68
CA GLU A 349 -15.92 38.38 -17.65
C GLU A 349 -15.76 39.73 -16.93
N PRO A 350 -14.90 40.61 -17.44
CA PRO A 350 -14.79 41.97 -16.89
C PRO A 350 -16.18 42.63 -16.99
N SER A 351 -16.66 43.15 -15.84
CA SER A 351 -17.91 43.89 -15.89
C SER A 351 -17.72 45.12 -16.80
N GLU A 352 -18.78 45.57 -17.50
CA GLU A 352 -18.73 46.78 -18.38
C GLU A 352 -18.13 48.02 -17.62
N VAL A 353 -18.15 48.02 -16.29
CA VAL A 353 -17.52 49.04 -15.44
C VAL A 353 -16.01 48.92 -15.36
N GLU A 354 -15.47 47.70 -15.44
CA GLU A 354 -14.02 47.45 -15.43
C GLU A 354 -13.41 47.64 -16.81
N GLU A 355 -14.11 47.27 -17.91
CA GLU A 355 -13.70 47.61 -19.25
C GLU A 355 -13.63 49.14 -19.46
N ASN A 356 -14.59 49.91 -18.96
CA ASN A 356 -14.55 51.34 -19.01
C ASN A 356 -13.41 51.94 -18.17
N ARG A 357 -13.04 51.34 -17.05
CA ARG A 357 -11.87 51.78 -16.25
C ARG A 357 -10.55 51.48 -16.93
N GLU A 358 -10.40 50.29 -17.48
CA GLU A 358 -9.20 49.95 -18.25
C GLU A 358 -9.07 50.79 -19.53
N PHE A 359 -10.22 51.18 -20.17
CA PHE A 359 -10.23 52.09 -21.32
C PHE A 359 -9.89 53.52 -20.91
N GLU A 360 -10.40 53.96 -19.75
CA GLU A 360 -10.07 55.27 -19.18
C GLU A 360 -8.62 55.35 -18.73
N GLU A 361 -8.08 54.29 -18.07
CA GLU A 361 -6.65 54.23 -17.71
C GLU A 361 -5.72 54.19 -18.91
N LYS A 362 -6.06 53.39 -19.95
CA LYS A 362 -5.29 53.36 -21.19
C LYS A 362 -5.38 54.65 -21.99
N SER A 363 -6.52 55.34 -21.98
CA SER A 363 -6.68 56.65 -22.62
C SER A 363 -5.95 57.78 -21.82
N ALA A 364 -5.99 57.72 -20.50
CA ALA A 364 -5.26 58.66 -19.64
C ALA A 364 -3.73 58.50 -19.75
N PHE A 365 -3.24 57.27 -20.02
CA PHE A 365 -1.81 57.02 -20.24
C PHE A 365 -1.39 57.41 -21.67
N GLY A 366 -2.31 57.32 -22.67
CA GLY A 366 -2.06 57.76 -24.05
C GLY A 366 -1.91 59.26 -24.17
N ASP A 367 -2.79 60.04 -23.51
CA ASP A 367 -2.73 61.50 -23.52
C ASP A 367 -1.52 62.08 -22.75
N SER A 368 -0.98 61.35 -21.77
CA SER A 368 0.25 61.78 -21.07
C SER A 368 1.55 61.55 -21.86
N LEU A 369 1.56 60.64 -22.83
CA LEU A 369 2.74 60.43 -23.67
C LEU A 369 2.83 61.51 -24.78
N ASP A 370 1.70 62.00 -25.29
CA ASP A 370 1.69 63.08 -26.28
C ASP A 370 2.05 64.45 -25.67
N GLU A 371 1.81 64.66 -24.38
CA GLU A 371 2.28 65.88 -23.65
C GLU A 371 3.77 65.84 -23.32
N ILE A 372 4.36 64.65 -23.08
CA ILE A 372 5.80 64.49 -22.81
C ILE A 372 6.63 64.69 -24.06
N GLU A 373 6.18 64.23 -25.26
CA GLU A 373 6.88 64.51 -26.52
C GLU A 373 6.87 65.99 -26.97
N SER A 374 5.92 66.78 -26.44
CA SER A 374 5.88 68.21 -26.72
C SER A 374 6.78 69.08 -25.82
N ILE A 375 7.23 68.57 -24.66
CA ILE A 375 8.10 69.27 -23.71
C ILE A 375 9.58 69.01 -23.98
N GLU A 376 9.97 67.86 -24.56
CA GLU A 376 11.38 67.55 -24.89
C GLU A 376 11.95 68.34 -26.12
N LYS A 377 11.18 69.19 -26.74
CA LYS A 377 11.65 70.05 -27.86
C LYS A 377 12.04 71.48 -27.53
N SER A 378 12.06 71.89 -26.24
CA SER A 378 12.31 73.26 -25.86
C SER A 378 13.25 73.47 -24.69
N ASP A 379 14.25 72.67 -24.41
CA ASP A 379 15.32 73.14 -23.53
C ASP A 379 16.58 72.30 -23.71
N ASN A 380 17.39 72.70 -24.69
CA ASN A 380 18.83 72.56 -24.66
C ASN A 380 19.41 73.77 -23.93
N LEU A 381 19.93 73.56 -22.71
CA LEU A 381 21.03 74.36 -22.16
C LEU A 381 21.58 73.70 -20.89
N GLN A 382 22.82 73.27 -21.04
CA GLN A 382 23.90 73.17 -20.07
C GLN A 382 23.59 73.40 -18.60
N ASP A 383 23.95 72.42 -17.71
CA ASP A 383 25.15 72.62 -16.89
C ASP A 383 25.47 71.37 -16.02
N ASP A 384 26.76 71.14 -16.01
CA ASP A 384 27.52 70.24 -15.16
C ASP A 384 27.09 70.29 -13.68
N TYR A 385 27.12 69.15 -13.00
CA TYR A 385 27.84 68.96 -11.73
C TYR A 385 27.99 67.47 -11.31
N GLU A 386 29.19 67.22 -10.85
CA GLU A 386 29.81 65.97 -10.43
C GLU A 386 29.12 65.22 -9.29
N VAL A 387 29.23 63.88 -9.40
CA VAL A 387 29.75 62.92 -8.42
C VAL A 387 29.43 63.10 -6.92
N GLU A 388 28.85 62.10 -6.32
CA GLU A 388 29.46 61.40 -5.17
C GLU A 388 28.83 60.03 -4.94
N GLU A 389 29.68 59.02 -4.98
CA GLU A 389 29.51 57.69 -4.42
C GLU A 389 29.49 57.76 -2.89
N SER A 390 28.66 56.98 -2.26
CA SER A 390 28.95 56.24 -1.01
C SER A 390 27.77 55.33 -0.73
N ALA A 391 27.94 54.05 -0.86
CA ALA A 391 28.61 53.13 0.02
C ALA A 391 27.81 52.88 1.34
N PHE A 392 27.51 51.65 1.53
CA PHE A 392 27.59 50.77 2.70
C PHE A 392 26.37 49.84 2.72
N ALA A 393 26.52 48.57 2.41
CA ALA A 393 27.24 47.50 3.12
C ALA A 393 26.57 47.12 4.45
N VAL A 394 26.14 45.85 4.42
CA VAL A 394 26.36 44.80 5.45
C VAL A 394 25.63 44.96 6.80
N LEU A 395 24.85 43.98 7.12
CA LEU A 395 25.12 43.11 8.28
C LEU A 395 24.27 41.81 8.18
N ASN A 396 25.03 40.75 8.03
CA ASN A 396 24.71 39.43 8.53
C ASN A 396 24.76 39.45 10.06
N GLU A 397 24.07 38.57 10.69
CA GLU A 397 24.53 37.62 11.71
C GLU A 397 23.39 37.17 12.61
N ASP A 398 23.27 35.88 12.66
CA ASP A 398 23.23 34.96 13.80
C ASP A 398 21.98 35.04 14.69
N GLY A 399 21.38 33.96 14.95
CA GLY A 399 21.76 32.64 15.41
C GLY A 399 20.86 32.26 16.58
N GLU A 400 20.31 31.22 16.56
CA GLU A 400 20.11 30.07 17.46
C GLU A 400 18.92 29.21 17.06
#